data_9887b191def413f4a6e9371f7e3e8f53
#
_entry.id   9887b191def413f4a6e9371f7e3e8f53
#
_cell.length_a   1.000
_cell.length_b   1.000
_cell.length_c   1.000
_cell.angle_alpha   90.00
_cell.angle_beta   90.00
_cell.angle_gamma   90.00
#
_symmetry.space_group_name_H-M   'P 1'
#
loop_
_entity.id
_entity.type
_entity.pdbx_description
1 polymer ?
#
loop_
_entity_poly.entity_id
_entity_poly.type
_entity_poly.pdbx_seq_one_letter_code
_entity_poly.pdbx_strand_id
1 'polypeptide(L)'
;MNNYMKAPLNFELETYQSGLLQAYAIEVAIKAQRIAKPKSFGTLYWQFNDAWPGISWSSIDYYGRWKPLQFMAKRLYPDVAIFTQNNKIFAINDKLYDVTALAIIKFFALDGRLLKKYEKEITLTANQVKELHSISNADYEGVSPS
;
A
#
# COMPACT_ATOMS: atom_id res chain seq x y z
N MET A 1 -4.47 -19.08 -1.55
CA MET A 1 -5.43 -18.47 -0.61
C MET A 1 -5.18 -18.93 0.84
N ASN A 2 -5.10 -20.21 1.14
CA ASN A 2 -4.97 -20.77 2.50
C ASN A 2 -3.78 -20.25 3.35
N ASN A 3 -2.72 -19.72 2.72
CA ASN A 3 -1.57 -19.18 3.46
C ASN A 3 -1.81 -17.76 4.00
N TYR A 4 -2.85 -17.07 3.53
CA TYR A 4 -3.12 -15.66 3.86
C TYR A 4 -4.48 -15.46 4.52
N MET A 5 -5.42 -16.35 4.29
CA MET A 5 -6.80 -16.23 4.78
C MET A 5 -7.33 -17.58 5.24
N LYS A 6 -8.29 -17.57 6.16
CA LYS A 6 -9.02 -18.78 6.55
C LYS A 6 -9.82 -19.31 5.36
N ALA A 7 -10.06 -20.61 5.33
CA ALA A 7 -10.90 -21.23 4.30
C ALA A 7 -12.28 -20.55 4.25
N PRO A 8 -12.76 -20.17 3.06
CA PRO A 8 -14.07 -19.53 2.91
C PRO A 8 -15.19 -20.50 3.28
N LEU A 9 -16.25 -19.98 3.91
CA LEU A 9 -17.41 -20.78 4.31
C LEU A 9 -18.38 -21.03 3.16
N ASN A 10 -18.35 -20.20 2.14
CA ASN A 10 -19.24 -20.26 0.97
C ASN A 10 -18.60 -19.54 -0.23
N PHE A 11 -19.23 -19.67 -1.39
CA PHE A 11 -18.76 -19.07 -2.64
C PHE A 11 -18.70 -17.53 -2.61
N GLU A 12 -19.61 -16.89 -1.91
CA GLU A 12 -19.61 -15.42 -1.79
C GLU A 12 -18.38 -14.93 -1.02
N LEU A 13 -18.05 -15.56 0.10
CA LEU A 13 -16.85 -15.28 0.87
C LEU A 13 -15.57 -15.60 0.08
N GLU A 14 -15.57 -16.68 -0.69
CA GLU A 14 -14.44 -17.05 -1.56
C GLU A 14 -14.19 -15.97 -2.61
N THR A 15 -15.24 -15.49 -3.27
CA THR A 15 -15.15 -14.40 -4.25
C THR A 15 -14.61 -13.12 -3.63
N TYR A 16 -15.11 -12.73 -2.45
CA TYR A 16 -14.65 -11.56 -1.73
C TYR A 16 -13.19 -11.67 -1.29
N GLN A 17 -12.81 -12.79 -0.68
CA GLN A 17 -11.44 -13.06 -0.24
C GLN A 17 -10.46 -13.09 -1.42
N SER A 18 -10.88 -13.67 -2.55
CA SER A 18 -10.07 -13.69 -3.78
C SER A 18 -9.79 -12.27 -4.29
N GLY A 19 -10.81 -11.40 -4.28
CA GLY A 19 -10.65 -9.98 -4.65
C GLY A 19 -9.72 -9.21 -3.70
N LEU A 20 -9.78 -9.48 -2.40
CA LEU A 20 -8.87 -8.89 -1.41
C LEU A 20 -7.44 -9.39 -1.60
N LEU A 21 -7.25 -10.67 -1.88
CA LEU A 21 -5.93 -11.26 -2.11
C LEU A 21 -5.30 -10.71 -3.40
N GLN A 22 -6.09 -10.54 -4.46
CA GLN A 22 -5.66 -9.86 -5.68
C GLN A 22 -5.17 -8.43 -5.38
N ALA A 23 -5.97 -7.66 -4.65
CA ALA A 23 -5.62 -6.29 -4.28
C ALA A 23 -4.32 -6.24 -3.48
N TYR A 24 -4.14 -7.13 -2.51
CA TYR A 24 -2.92 -7.24 -1.71
C TYR A 24 -1.69 -7.60 -2.55
N ALA A 25 -1.81 -8.58 -3.45
CA ALA A 25 -0.68 -8.99 -4.29
C ALA A 25 -0.22 -7.84 -5.22
N ILE A 26 -1.16 -7.12 -5.82
CA ILE A 26 -0.86 -5.97 -6.67
C ILE A 26 -0.31 -4.80 -5.84
N GLU A 27 -0.82 -4.57 -4.62
CA GLU A 27 -0.27 -3.58 -3.70
C GLU A 27 1.22 -3.81 -3.41
N VAL A 28 1.59 -5.06 -3.08
CA VAL A 28 2.99 -5.43 -2.82
C VAL A 28 3.87 -5.12 -4.04
N ALA A 29 3.41 -5.48 -5.24
CA ALA A 29 4.14 -5.23 -6.47
C ALA A 29 4.31 -3.73 -6.77
N ILE A 30 3.22 -2.95 -6.70
CA ILE A 30 3.24 -1.51 -6.96
C ILE A 30 4.16 -0.78 -5.98
N LYS A 31 4.06 -1.07 -4.68
CA LYS A 31 4.94 -0.49 -3.66
C LYS A 31 6.41 -0.79 -3.96
N ALA A 32 6.74 -2.05 -4.22
CA ALA A 32 8.11 -2.46 -4.52
C ALA A 32 8.68 -1.74 -5.75
N GLN A 33 7.89 -1.65 -6.83
CA GLN A 33 8.32 -1.00 -8.06
C GLN A 33 8.49 0.51 -7.88
N ARG A 34 7.57 1.18 -7.18
CA ARG A 34 7.65 2.63 -6.93
C ARG A 34 8.81 3.00 -6.00
N ILE A 35 9.11 2.17 -5.00
CA ILE A 35 10.25 2.36 -4.10
C ILE A 35 11.59 2.12 -4.85
N ALA A 36 11.61 1.31 -5.89
CA ALA A 36 12.82 0.89 -6.58
C ALA A 36 13.49 1.96 -7.47
N LYS A 37 13.06 3.22 -7.44
CA LYS A 37 13.74 4.30 -8.16
C LYS A 37 15.22 4.40 -7.78
N PRO A 38 16.13 4.66 -8.73
CA PRO A 38 15.93 4.93 -10.16
C PRO A 38 15.85 3.68 -11.06
N LYS A 39 15.81 2.46 -10.52
CA LYS A 39 15.75 1.23 -11.31
C LYS A 39 14.38 1.04 -11.98
N SER A 40 13.31 1.52 -11.35
CA SER A 40 11.95 1.50 -11.87
C SER A 40 11.31 2.86 -11.67
N PHE A 41 10.74 3.44 -12.74
CA PHE A 41 10.08 4.76 -12.69
C PHE A 41 8.57 4.69 -12.80
N GLY A 42 8.01 3.52 -12.90
CA GLY A 42 6.57 3.35 -12.99
C GLY A 42 6.14 1.91 -12.87
N THR A 43 4.84 1.73 -12.82
CA THR A 43 4.23 0.42 -12.75
C THR A 43 2.87 0.47 -13.42
N LEU A 44 2.52 -0.62 -14.10
CA LEU A 44 1.23 -0.82 -14.74
C LEU A 44 0.67 -2.15 -14.23
N TYR A 45 -0.63 -2.22 -14.05
CA TYR A 45 -1.29 -3.48 -13.76
C TYR A 45 -2.33 -3.82 -14.82
N TRP A 46 -2.51 -5.07 -15.09
CA TRP A 46 -3.51 -5.60 -16.00
C TRP A 46 -4.67 -6.15 -15.18
N GLN A 47 -5.87 -5.62 -15.35
CA GLN A 47 -6.25 -4.53 -16.24
C GLN A 47 -7.22 -3.61 -15.52
N PHE A 48 -7.51 -2.42 -16.11
CA PHE A 48 -8.35 -1.41 -15.50
C PHE A 48 -9.82 -1.85 -15.40
N ASN A 49 -10.44 -2.25 -16.52
CA ASN A 49 -11.87 -2.60 -16.56
C ASN A 49 -12.17 -3.80 -17.46
N ASP A 50 -13.33 -4.39 -17.23
CA ASP A 50 -13.85 -5.46 -18.08
C ASP A 50 -14.64 -4.92 -19.28
N ALA A 51 -14.53 -5.63 -20.43
CA ALA A 51 -15.28 -5.35 -21.64
C ALA A 51 -16.56 -6.22 -21.75
N TRP A 52 -16.69 -7.27 -20.94
CA TRP A 52 -17.86 -8.16 -20.83
C TRP A 52 -17.98 -8.70 -19.40
N PRO A 53 -19.19 -9.16 -18.98
CA PRO A 53 -19.33 -9.73 -17.64
C PRO A 53 -18.60 -11.08 -17.54
N GLY A 54 -17.81 -11.25 -16.50
CA GLY A 54 -17.07 -12.47 -16.23
C GLY A 54 -16.08 -12.36 -15.10
N ILE A 55 -15.44 -13.47 -14.75
CA ILE A 55 -14.34 -13.53 -13.80
C ILE A 55 -13.09 -13.00 -14.50
N SER A 56 -12.45 -12.00 -13.91
CA SER A 56 -11.26 -11.39 -14.47
C SER A 56 -10.36 -10.75 -13.42
N TRP A 57 -9.18 -10.36 -13.86
CA TRP A 57 -8.18 -9.61 -13.09
C TRP A 57 -8.38 -8.09 -13.12
N SER A 58 -9.45 -7.57 -13.73
CA SER A 58 -9.75 -6.14 -13.77
C SER A 58 -9.97 -5.55 -12.39
N SER A 59 -9.75 -4.24 -12.27
CA SER A 59 -10.05 -3.48 -11.05
C SER A 59 -11.48 -2.93 -11.01
N ILE A 60 -12.11 -2.78 -12.18
CA ILE A 60 -13.51 -2.35 -12.33
C ILE A 60 -14.24 -3.42 -13.16
N ASP A 61 -15.40 -3.86 -12.69
CA ASP A 61 -16.18 -4.86 -13.41
C ASP A 61 -16.93 -4.27 -14.63
N TYR A 62 -17.54 -5.14 -15.43
CA TYR A 62 -18.30 -4.74 -16.61
C TYR A 62 -19.42 -3.73 -16.31
N TYR A 63 -20.01 -3.76 -15.12
CA TYR A 63 -21.08 -2.86 -14.70
C TYR A 63 -20.57 -1.55 -14.09
N GLY A 64 -19.27 -1.28 -14.13
CA GLY A 64 -18.65 -0.08 -13.58
C GLY A 64 -18.43 -0.11 -12.06
N ARG A 65 -18.61 -1.26 -11.41
CA ARG A 65 -18.41 -1.40 -9.96
C ARG A 65 -16.94 -1.59 -9.63
N TRP A 66 -16.47 -0.90 -8.62
CA TRP A 66 -15.11 -1.02 -8.14
C TRP A 66 -14.91 -2.30 -7.35
N LYS A 67 -13.95 -3.11 -7.78
CA LYS A 67 -13.42 -4.24 -7.02
C LYS A 67 -12.41 -3.75 -5.95
N PRO A 68 -12.04 -4.56 -4.96
CA PRO A 68 -11.04 -4.19 -3.94
C PRO A 68 -9.76 -3.58 -4.54
N LEU A 69 -9.27 -4.12 -5.66
CA LEU A 69 -8.09 -3.63 -6.35
C LEU A 69 -8.21 -2.14 -6.76
N GLN A 70 -9.39 -1.66 -7.20
CA GLN A 70 -9.55 -0.26 -7.61
C GLN A 70 -9.41 0.71 -6.43
N PHE A 71 -9.96 0.36 -5.26
CA PHE A 71 -9.79 1.14 -4.04
C PHE A 71 -8.32 1.17 -3.60
N MET A 72 -7.61 0.05 -3.75
CA MET A 72 -6.19 -0.02 -3.45
C MET A 72 -5.37 0.81 -4.44
N ALA A 73 -5.61 0.66 -5.74
CA ALA A 73 -4.92 1.42 -6.78
C ALA A 73 -5.04 2.94 -6.56
N LYS A 74 -6.23 3.43 -6.20
CA LYS A 74 -6.44 4.84 -5.86
C LYS A 74 -5.49 5.33 -4.76
N ARG A 75 -5.14 4.49 -3.79
CA ARG A 75 -4.23 4.82 -2.68
C ARG A 75 -2.76 4.69 -3.06
N LEU A 76 -2.46 3.89 -4.07
CA LEU A 76 -1.09 3.54 -4.45
C LEU A 76 -0.49 4.46 -5.50
N TYR A 77 -1.29 5.27 -6.22
CA TYR A 77 -0.86 6.12 -7.33
C TYR A 77 -0.86 7.65 -7.08
N PRO A 78 -1.00 8.21 -5.85
CA PRO A 78 -0.73 9.64 -5.67
C PRO A 78 0.71 9.98 -6.04
N ASP A 79 0.94 11.16 -6.60
CA ASP A 79 2.27 11.64 -6.97
C ASP A 79 3.22 11.72 -5.77
N VAL A 80 2.69 12.10 -4.60
CA VAL A 80 3.41 12.07 -3.32
C VAL A 80 2.77 11.03 -2.43
N ALA A 81 3.56 10.04 -1.98
CA ALA A 81 3.07 8.91 -1.22
C ALA A 81 4.06 8.47 -0.14
N ILE A 82 3.54 7.81 0.89
CA ILE A 82 4.35 7.12 1.90
C ILE A 82 4.02 5.63 1.85
N PHE A 83 5.06 4.79 1.77
CA PHE A 83 4.92 3.33 1.77
C PHE A 83 5.81 2.69 2.81
N THR A 84 5.34 1.56 3.33
CA THR A 84 6.13 0.67 4.19
C THR A 84 6.55 -0.56 3.40
N GLN A 85 7.83 -0.93 3.50
CA GLN A 85 8.37 -2.17 2.93
C GLN A 85 9.58 -2.62 3.74
N ASN A 86 9.67 -3.91 4.05
CA ASN A 86 10.83 -4.53 4.74
C ASN A 86 11.26 -3.77 6.00
N ASN A 87 10.31 -3.45 6.88
CA ASN A 87 10.51 -2.68 8.11
C ASN A 87 11.11 -1.27 7.89
N LYS A 88 10.89 -0.68 6.72
CA LYS A 88 11.30 0.67 6.40
C LYS A 88 10.10 1.48 5.90
N ILE A 89 10.15 2.77 6.16
CA ILE A 89 9.17 3.75 5.70
C ILE A 89 9.83 4.64 4.66
N PHE A 90 9.22 4.70 3.48
CA PHE A 90 9.70 5.49 2.35
C PHE A 90 8.69 6.56 1.98
N ALA A 91 9.18 7.77 1.69
CA ALA A 91 8.41 8.79 0.99
C ALA A 91 8.81 8.83 -0.48
N ILE A 92 7.84 9.02 -1.34
CA ILE A 92 8.00 9.07 -2.79
C ILE A 92 7.49 10.40 -3.28
N ASN A 93 8.24 11.04 -4.16
CA ASN A 93 7.81 12.20 -4.93
C ASN A 93 7.96 11.88 -6.42
N ASP A 94 6.84 11.76 -7.13
CA ASP A 94 6.79 11.54 -8.59
C ASP A 94 6.62 12.85 -9.38
N LYS A 95 6.51 13.99 -8.67
CA LYS A 95 6.45 15.30 -9.32
C LYS A 95 7.83 15.71 -9.87
N LEU A 96 7.82 16.58 -10.84
CA LEU A 96 9.03 17.13 -11.48
C LEU A 96 9.60 18.33 -10.73
N TYR A 97 9.15 18.58 -9.50
CA TYR A 97 9.61 19.65 -8.61
C TYR A 97 9.66 19.16 -7.17
N ASP A 98 10.44 19.84 -6.36
CA ASP A 98 10.60 19.53 -4.94
C ASP A 98 9.32 19.80 -4.17
N VAL A 99 9.03 18.95 -3.19
CA VAL A 99 7.87 19.05 -2.31
C VAL A 99 8.33 19.10 -0.86
N THR A 100 7.94 20.16 -0.14
CA THR A 100 8.10 20.20 1.32
C THR A 100 6.81 19.75 1.99
N ALA A 101 6.93 18.86 2.98
CA ALA A 101 5.81 18.28 3.69
C ALA A 101 6.18 17.94 5.14
N LEU A 102 5.17 17.89 6.03
CA LEU A 102 5.33 17.35 7.37
C LEU A 102 5.08 15.84 7.35
N ALA A 103 6.12 15.05 7.58
CA ALA A 103 6.01 13.61 7.75
C ALA A 103 5.60 13.29 9.19
N ILE A 104 4.52 12.53 9.36
CA ILE A 104 4.03 12.08 10.65
C ILE A 104 3.97 10.56 10.65
N ILE A 105 4.75 9.93 11.52
CA ILE A 105 4.78 8.48 11.72
C ILE A 105 4.26 8.19 13.12
N LYS A 106 3.26 7.32 13.23
CA LYS A 106 2.66 6.93 14.50
C LYS A 106 2.65 5.42 14.65
N PHE A 107 3.04 4.93 15.80
CA PHE A 107 2.98 3.53 16.18
C PHE A 107 1.88 3.36 17.22
N PHE A 108 1.02 2.36 17.01
CA PHE A 108 -0.10 2.07 17.90
C PHE A 108 -0.03 0.63 18.38
N ALA A 109 -0.43 0.39 19.61
CA ALA A 109 -0.77 -0.94 20.09
C ALA A 109 -2.07 -1.43 19.43
N LEU A 110 -2.34 -2.73 19.49
CA LEU A 110 -3.57 -3.31 18.90
C LEU A 110 -4.86 -2.81 19.56
N ASP A 111 -4.78 -2.31 20.78
CA ASP A 111 -5.88 -1.65 21.51
C ASP A 111 -6.13 -0.20 21.08
N GLY A 112 -5.34 0.33 20.14
CA GLY A 112 -5.43 1.69 19.62
C GLY A 112 -4.64 2.73 20.42
N ARG A 113 -3.93 2.36 21.49
CA ARG A 113 -3.10 3.27 22.30
C ARG A 113 -1.88 3.70 21.50
N LEU A 114 -1.63 5.01 21.43
CA LEU A 114 -0.44 5.57 20.80
C LEU A 114 0.81 5.19 21.63
N LEU A 115 1.75 4.51 20.99
CA LEU A 115 3.04 4.11 21.57
C LEU A 115 4.10 5.16 21.31
N LYS A 116 4.24 5.57 20.06
CA LYS A 116 5.29 6.50 19.64
C LYS A 116 4.82 7.38 18.49
N LYS A 117 5.33 8.58 18.42
CA LYS A 117 5.08 9.54 17.33
C LYS A 117 6.37 10.21 16.93
N TYR A 118 6.62 10.25 15.63
CA TYR A 118 7.67 11.05 15.02
C TYR A 118 7.05 12.08 14.10
N GLU A 119 7.52 13.31 14.19
CA GLU A 119 7.15 14.41 13.31
C GLU A 119 8.42 15.07 12.79
N LYS A 120 8.49 15.24 11.49
CA LYS A 120 9.63 15.87 10.85
C LYS A 120 9.20 16.58 9.58
N GLU A 121 9.60 17.82 9.44
CA GLU A 121 9.54 18.50 8.16
C GLU A 121 10.58 17.89 7.22
N ILE A 122 10.16 17.56 6.01
CA ILE A 122 10.99 16.90 5.00
C ILE A 122 10.86 17.62 3.67
N THR A 123 11.96 17.71 2.96
CA THR A 123 11.95 18.04 1.54
C THR A 123 12.19 16.77 0.74
N LEU A 124 11.29 16.50 -0.18
CA LEU A 124 11.35 15.41 -1.15
C LEU A 124 11.75 16.02 -2.49
N THR A 125 12.94 15.71 -2.94
CA THR A 125 13.43 16.17 -4.23
C THR A 125 12.56 15.64 -5.36
N ALA A 126 12.54 16.37 -6.48
CA ALA A 126 11.82 15.98 -7.69
C ALA A 126 12.15 14.55 -8.10
N ASN A 127 11.11 13.76 -8.38
CA ASN A 127 11.20 12.40 -8.92
C ASN A 127 12.09 11.44 -8.11
N GLN A 128 12.06 11.55 -6.77
CA GLN A 128 12.90 10.74 -5.85
C GLN A 128 12.11 9.92 -4.84
N VAL A 129 12.82 8.93 -4.29
CA VAL A 129 12.42 8.14 -3.13
C VAL A 129 13.38 8.44 -1.99
N LYS A 130 12.84 8.64 -0.79
CA LYS A 130 13.60 8.91 0.44
C LYS A 130 13.17 7.97 1.54
N GLU A 131 14.10 7.26 2.15
CA GLU A 131 13.85 6.52 3.39
C GLU A 131 13.65 7.54 4.54
N LEU A 132 12.54 7.44 5.24
CA LEU A 132 12.19 8.31 6.35
C LEU A 132 12.54 7.71 7.71
N HIS A 133 12.31 6.40 7.86
CA HIS A 133 12.45 5.70 9.13
C HIS A 133 12.69 4.21 8.91
N SER A 134 13.57 3.61 9.71
CA SER A 134 13.74 2.17 9.84
C SER A 134 13.02 1.70 11.10
N ILE A 135 12.01 0.85 10.94
CA ILE A 135 11.20 0.32 12.04
C ILE A 135 12.01 -0.70 12.83
N SER A 136 12.07 -0.52 14.14
CA SER A 136 12.80 -1.38 15.08
C SER A 136 11.93 -1.76 16.28
N ASN A 137 12.40 -2.69 17.11
CA ASN A 137 11.69 -3.06 18.34
C ASN A 137 11.50 -1.87 19.28
N ALA A 138 12.40 -0.88 19.27
CA ALA A 138 12.28 0.34 20.07
C ALA A 138 11.03 1.18 19.72
N ASP A 139 10.46 1.02 18.53
CA ASP A 139 9.23 1.71 18.12
C ASP A 139 7.98 1.10 18.75
N TYR A 140 8.10 -0.12 19.29
CA TYR A 140 7.02 -0.87 19.95
C TYR A 140 7.25 -1.03 21.46
N GLU A 141 8.18 -0.31 22.07
CA GLU A 141 8.38 -0.31 23.51
C GLU A 141 7.09 0.08 24.26
N GLY A 142 6.72 -0.72 25.27
CA GLY A 142 5.47 -0.57 26.03
C GLY A 142 4.33 -1.49 25.55
N VAL A 143 4.59 -2.38 24.57
CA VAL A 143 3.72 -3.54 24.29
C VAL A 143 4.22 -4.70 25.14
N SER A 144 3.48 -5.13 26.15
CA SER A 144 3.76 -6.42 26.80
C SER A 144 3.53 -7.54 25.78
N PRO A 145 4.47 -8.48 25.60
CA PRO A 145 4.18 -9.69 24.85
C PRO A 145 3.05 -10.44 25.58
N SER A 146 1.94 -10.61 24.91
CA SER A 146 0.83 -11.50 25.36
C SER A 146 1.18 -12.94 25.09
#